data_e5e3cf4b7f0f6562e03b64131b4b2964
#
_entry.id   e5e3cf4b7f0f6562e03b64131b4b2964
#
_cell.length_a   1.000
_cell.length_b   1.000
_cell.length_c   1.000
_cell.angle_alpha   90.00
_cell.angle_beta   90.00
_cell.angle_gamma   90.00
#
_symmetry.space_group_name_H-M   'P 1'
#
loop_
_entity.id
_entity.type
_entity.pdbx_description
1 polymer ?
#
loop_
_entity_poly.entity_id
_entity_poly.type
_entity_poly.pdbx_seq_one_letter_code
_entity_poly.pdbx_strand_id
1 'polypeptide(L)'
;MSENKKIKMSASQASLFNECGLLWSFKYLTKIKPDKLVTYDATIYGSALHSTLEEVLLLEASTEEKIEVASSIFLREFKKHFNKSKEDGFHVIIAGGDLKKAIQNHIYSAKLGVQKILNSDLIKGYDKLICEGEFNYSSEHFEIVAKIDLVGMYADETYDVV
;
A
#
# COMPACT_ATOMS: atom_id res chain seq x y z
N MET A 1 -9.29 39.41 -4.24
CA MET A 1 -10.03 38.19 -4.68
C MET A 1 -9.34 37.01 -4.03
N SER A 2 -9.99 36.34 -3.08
CA SER A 2 -9.40 35.14 -2.46
C SER A 2 -9.33 34.03 -3.51
N GLU A 3 -8.14 33.54 -3.81
CA GLU A 3 -7.98 32.31 -4.58
C GLU A 3 -8.85 31.22 -3.94
N ASN A 4 -9.84 30.74 -4.69
CA ASN A 4 -10.65 29.60 -4.27
C ASN A 4 -9.71 28.38 -4.16
N LYS A 5 -9.20 28.13 -2.97
CA LYS A 5 -8.31 26.99 -2.71
C LYS A 5 -9.11 25.70 -2.93
N LYS A 6 -8.76 24.96 -3.97
CA LYS A 6 -9.39 23.66 -4.26
C LYS A 6 -9.24 22.72 -3.06
N ILE A 7 -10.28 21.96 -2.79
CA ILE A 7 -10.25 20.93 -1.74
C ILE A 7 -9.53 19.70 -2.33
N LYS A 8 -8.41 19.32 -1.73
CA LYS A 8 -7.68 18.11 -2.11
C LYS A 8 -8.21 16.93 -1.28
N MET A 9 -8.67 15.89 -1.95
CA MET A 9 -9.29 14.72 -1.32
C MET A 9 -8.75 13.43 -1.94
N SER A 10 -8.35 12.48 -1.09
CA SER A 10 -8.04 11.11 -1.52
C SER A 10 -9.28 10.21 -1.45
N ALA A 11 -9.24 9.04 -2.11
CA ALA A 11 -10.31 8.06 -2.06
C ALA A 11 -10.62 7.64 -0.60
N SER A 12 -9.60 7.41 0.22
CA SER A 12 -9.77 7.07 1.65
C SER A 12 -10.38 8.22 2.47
N GLN A 13 -10.09 9.48 2.11
CA GLN A 13 -10.73 10.63 2.75
C GLN A 13 -12.21 10.72 2.38
N ALA A 14 -12.54 10.49 1.11
CA ALA A 14 -13.93 10.47 0.65
C ALA A 14 -14.73 9.35 1.32
N SER A 15 -14.17 8.14 1.41
CA SER A 15 -14.80 7.02 2.13
C SER A 15 -15.07 7.37 3.59
N LEU A 16 -14.06 7.86 4.31
CA LEU A 16 -14.22 8.24 5.71
C LEU A 16 -15.24 9.36 5.91
N PHE A 17 -15.31 10.34 4.99
CA PHE A 17 -16.29 11.40 5.04
C PHE A 17 -17.73 10.85 4.91
N ASN A 18 -17.94 9.91 4.00
CA ASN A 18 -19.22 9.25 3.80
C ASN A 18 -19.63 8.37 5.00
N GLU A 19 -18.66 7.71 5.64
CA GLU A 19 -18.91 6.90 6.83
C GLU A 19 -19.20 7.76 8.06
N CYS A 20 -18.37 8.77 8.30
CA CYS A 20 -18.49 9.66 9.44
C CYS A 20 -17.80 11.01 9.17
N GLY A 21 -18.58 12.01 8.76
CA GLY A 21 -18.07 13.37 8.50
C GLY A 21 -17.41 14.02 9.72
N LEU A 22 -17.86 13.68 10.95
CA LEU A 22 -17.26 14.19 12.18
C LEU A 22 -15.85 13.61 12.40
N LEU A 23 -15.68 12.31 12.23
CA LEU A 23 -14.38 11.65 12.34
C LEU A 23 -13.41 12.17 11.26
N TRP A 24 -13.92 12.36 10.03
CA TRP A 24 -13.15 12.98 8.95
C TRP A 24 -12.69 14.39 9.35
N SER A 25 -13.59 15.21 9.91
CA SER A 25 -13.27 16.56 10.39
C SER A 25 -12.17 16.54 11.45
N PHE A 26 -12.27 15.66 12.44
CA PHE A 26 -11.24 15.53 13.49
C PHE A 26 -9.88 15.12 12.90
N LYS A 27 -9.89 14.21 11.95
CA LYS A 27 -8.64 13.68 11.35
C LYS A 27 -7.97 14.66 10.38
N TYR A 28 -8.74 15.33 9.53
CA TYR A 28 -8.19 16.09 8.41
C TYR A 28 -8.30 17.62 8.54
N LEU A 29 -9.32 18.15 9.23
CA LEU A 29 -9.44 19.58 9.44
C LEU A 29 -8.77 20.01 10.75
N THR A 30 -9.19 19.43 11.88
CA THR A 30 -8.68 19.82 13.20
C THR A 30 -7.40 19.07 13.57
N LYS A 31 -7.09 17.98 12.85
CA LYS A 31 -5.89 17.15 13.06
C LYS A 31 -5.69 16.70 14.49
N ILE A 32 -6.80 16.35 15.16
CA ILE A 32 -6.75 15.80 16.50
C ILE A 32 -6.01 14.47 16.45
N LYS A 33 -4.92 14.38 17.23
CA LYS A 33 -4.17 13.13 17.36
C LYS A 33 -4.71 12.33 18.54
N PRO A 34 -4.82 11.00 18.43
CA PRO A 34 -5.15 10.17 19.59
C PRO A 34 -4.03 10.23 20.63
N ASP A 35 -4.38 10.05 21.90
CA ASP A 35 -3.41 10.06 23.01
C ASP A 35 -2.33 8.98 22.86
N LYS A 36 -2.67 7.87 22.24
CA LYS A 36 -1.73 6.77 21.93
C LYS A 36 -1.82 6.41 20.46
N LEU A 37 -0.68 6.42 19.79
CA LEU A 37 -0.55 5.90 18.44
C LEU A 37 -0.33 4.38 18.53
N VAL A 38 -1.24 3.61 17.98
CA VAL A 38 -1.16 2.15 17.96
C VAL A 38 -1.23 1.65 16.53
N THR A 39 -0.41 0.68 16.20
CA THR A 39 -0.48 -0.08 14.95
C THR A 39 -0.34 -1.58 15.23
N TYR A 40 -0.70 -2.40 14.28
CA TYR A 40 -0.62 -3.86 14.39
C TYR A 40 0.42 -4.41 13.41
N ASP A 41 1.02 -5.54 13.75
CA ASP A 41 1.93 -6.25 12.86
C ASP A 41 1.29 -6.62 11.52
N ALA A 42 -0.02 -6.87 11.50
CA ALA A 42 -0.78 -7.10 10.26
C ALA A 42 -0.80 -5.86 9.32
N THR A 43 -0.85 -4.64 9.87
CA THR A 43 -0.76 -3.40 9.07
C THR A 43 0.62 -3.26 8.46
N ILE A 44 1.67 -3.55 9.26
CA ILE A 44 3.06 -3.53 8.80
C ILE A 44 3.28 -4.61 7.73
N TYR A 45 2.71 -5.81 7.93
CA TYR A 45 2.71 -6.89 6.94
C TYR A 45 2.14 -6.44 5.61
N GLY A 46 0.95 -5.80 5.61
CA GLY A 46 0.32 -5.29 4.40
C GLY A 46 1.24 -4.32 3.64
N SER A 47 1.76 -3.30 4.32
CA SER A 47 2.68 -2.33 3.71
C SER A 47 3.96 -2.98 3.16
N ALA A 48 4.52 -3.95 3.90
CA ALA A 48 5.71 -4.67 3.46
C ALA A 48 5.42 -5.59 2.25
N LEU A 49 4.23 -6.20 2.20
CA LEU A 49 3.81 -7.03 1.07
C LEU A 49 3.63 -6.20 -0.20
N HIS A 50 2.99 -5.02 -0.11
CA HIS A 50 2.87 -4.09 -1.24
C HIS A 50 4.25 -3.70 -1.78
N SER A 51 5.16 -3.23 -0.92
CA SER A 51 6.53 -2.88 -1.34
C SER A 51 7.30 -4.08 -1.92
N THR A 52 7.03 -5.29 -1.43
CA THR A 52 7.65 -6.52 -1.96
C THR A 52 7.12 -6.84 -3.35
N LEU A 53 5.82 -6.76 -3.56
CA LEU A 53 5.19 -7.01 -4.85
C LEU A 53 5.67 -6.01 -5.90
N GLU A 54 5.70 -4.73 -5.56
CA GLU A 54 6.22 -3.68 -6.43
C GLU A 54 7.64 -4.01 -6.90
N GLU A 55 8.56 -4.32 -5.99
CA GLU A 55 9.94 -4.63 -6.34
C GLU A 55 10.04 -5.93 -7.16
N VAL A 56 9.34 -7.00 -6.74
CA VAL A 56 9.39 -8.29 -7.43
C VAL A 56 8.81 -8.22 -8.84
N LEU A 57 7.72 -7.48 -9.05
CA LEU A 57 7.10 -7.32 -10.37
C LEU A 57 8.02 -6.59 -11.34
N LEU A 58 8.79 -5.61 -10.86
CA LEU A 58 9.71 -4.81 -11.66
C LEU A 58 11.08 -5.48 -11.88
N LEU A 59 11.40 -6.59 -11.21
CA LEU A 59 12.65 -7.32 -11.46
C LEU A 59 12.67 -7.91 -12.87
N GLU A 60 13.78 -7.75 -13.57
CA GLU A 60 14.06 -8.44 -14.83
C GLU A 60 14.64 -9.84 -14.55
N ALA A 61 13.78 -10.78 -14.13
CA ALA A 61 14.15 -12.12 -13.70
C ALA A 61 13.04 -13.13 -14.06
N SER A 62 13.36 -14.42 -14.07
CA SER A 62 12.35 -15.47 -14.23
C SER A 62 11.37 -15.51 -13.06
N THR A 63 10.21 -16.13 -13.27
CA THR A 63 9.20 -16.30 -12.20
C THR A 63 9.77 -17.05 -11.00
N GLU A 64 10.58 -18.07 -11.23
CA GLU A 64 11.24 -18.88 -10.21
C GLU A 64 12.20 -18.03 -9.37
N GLU A 65 13.06 -17.25 -10.01
CA GLU A 65 13.99 -16.34 -9.34
C GLU A 65 13.26 -15.27 -8.53
N LYS A 66 12.19 -14.69 -9.07
CA LYS A 66 11.33 -13.73 -8.36
C LYS A 66 10.74 -14.32 -7.08
N ILE A 67 10.24 -15.57 -7.14
CA ILE A 67 9.69 -16.27 -5.97
C ILE A 67 10.79 -16.56 -4.93
N GLU A 68 11.98 -16.92 -5.38
CA GLU A 68 13.11 -17.23 -4.49
C GLU A 68 13.53 -16.00 -3.66
N VAL A 69 13.65 -14.84 -4.30
CA VAL A 69 14.09 -13.61 -3.63
C VAL A 69 12.98 -12.94 -2.81
N ALA A 70 11.71 -13.25 -3.05
CA ALA A 70 10.56 -12.59 -2.41
C ALA A 70 10.64 -12.58 -0.88
N SER A 71 11.10 -13.68 -0.26
CA SER A 71 11.22 -13.78 1.21
C SER A 71 12.24 -12.81 1.78
N SER A 72 13.37 -12.60 1.10
CA SER A 72 14.43 -11.70 1.54
C SER A 72 14.01 -10.24 1.37
N ILE A 73 13.36 -9.91 0.25
CA ILE A 73 12.81 -8.59 -0.01
C ILE A 73 11.75 -8.26 1.05
N PHE A 74 10.81 -9.18 1.29
CA PHE A 74 9.76 -9.00 2.31
C PHE A 74 10.34 -8.75 3.71
N LEU A 75 11.33 -9.53 4.14
CA LEU A 75 11.95 -9.34 5.46
C LEU A 75 12.61 -7.96 5.59
N ARG A 76 13.26 -7.49 4.53
CA ARG A 76 13.87 -6.16 4.48
C ARG A 76 12.79 -5.08 4.60
N GLU A 77 11.73 -5.15 3.80
CA GLU A 77 10.65 -4.17 3.80
C GLU A 77 9.85 -4.21 5.12
N PHE A 78 9.59 -5.40 5.67
CA PHE A 78 8.95 -5.52 6.97
C PHE A 78 9.75 -4.82 8.08
N LYS A 79 11.07 -5.03 8.13
CA LYS A 79 11.94 -4.35 9.10
C LYS A 79 11.91 -2.83 8.92
N LYS A 80 11.94 -2.35 7.69
CA LYS A 80 11.87 -0.92 7.35
C LYS A 80 10.57 -0.30 7.86
N HIS A 81 9.41 -0.88 7.53
CA HIS A 81 8.11 -0.39 7.97
C HIS A 81 7.92 -0.50 9.49
N PHE A 82 8.43 -1.58 10.11
CA PHE A 82 8.40 -1.78 11.56
C PHE A 82 9.20 -0.70 12.30
N ASN A 83 10.42 -0.42 11.85
CA ASN A 83 11.26 0.61 12.44
C ASN A 83 10.66 2.00 12.25
N LYS A 84 10.18 2.30 11.04
CA LYS A 84 9.50 3.56 10.76
C LYS A 84 8.29 3.77 11.67
N SER A 85 7.46 2.75 11.89
CA SER A 85 6.33 2.85 12.80
C SER A 85 6.76 3.22 14.22
N LYS A 86 7.87 2.65 14.70
CA LYS A 86 8.43 3.00 16.02
C LYS A 86 8.99 4.42 16.08
N GLU A 87 9.70 4.85 15.04
CA GLU A 87 10.24 6.21 14.91
C GLU A 87 9.12 7.25 14.88
N ASP A 88 7.98 6.92 14.22
CA ASP A 88 6.77 7.74 14.17
C ASP A 88 5.99 7.72 15.51
N GLY A 89 6.48 7.02 16.53
CA GLY A 89 5.90 6.96 17.87
C GLY A 89 4.78 5.94 18.06
N PHE A 90 4.58 5.02 17.10
CA PHE A 90 3.56 3.98 17.24
C PHE A 90 3.98 2.88 18.21
N HIS A 91 3.05 2.49 19.08
CA HIS A 91 3.15 1.25 19.81
C HIS A 91 2.68 0.10 18.89
N VAL A 92 3.60 -0.81 18.56
CA VAL A 92 3.30 -1.94 17.68
C VAL A 92 2.78 -3.12 18.50
N ILE A 93 1.55 -3.55 18.23
CA ILE A 93 0.95 -4.73 18.83
C ILE A 93 1.21 -5.93 17.92
N ILE A 94 1.81 -6.97 18.49
CA ILE A 94 2.11 -8.22 17.81
C ILE A 94 1.03 -9.25 18.12
N ALA A 95 0.40 -9.79 17.08
CA ALA A 95 -0.59 -10.84 17.22
C ALA A 95 0.06 -12.08 17.89
N GLY A 96 -0.55 -12.54 19.00
CA GLY A 96 0.00 -13.65 19.78
C GLY A 96 1.23 -13.35 20.62
N GLY A 97 1.71 -12.08 20.64
CA GLY A 97 2.78 -11.61 21.54
C GLY A 97 4.21 -12.06 21.20
N ASP A 98 4.39 -12.94 20.21
CA ASP A 98 5.71 -13.46 19.80
C ASP A 98 6.10 -12.88 18.44
N LEU A 99 6.95 -11.86 18.45
CA LEU A 99 7.44 -11.18 17.25
C LEU A 99 8.18 -12.12 16.29
N LYS A 100 8.99 -13.04 16.82
CA LYS A 100 9.77 -13.97 15.98
C LYS A 100 8.86 -14.91 15.20
N LYS A 101 7.86 -15.47 15.87
CA LYS A 101 6.85 -16.35 15.27
C LYS A 101 5.98 -15.58 14.27
N ALA A 102 5.57 -14.34 14.61
CA ALA A 102 4.81 -13.49 13.71
C ALA A 102 5.58 -13.21 12.41
N ILE A 103 6.86 -12.82 12.50
CA ILE A 103 7.71 -12.58 11.33
C ILE A 103 7.85 -13.85 10.47
N GLN A 104 8.06 -15.02 11.05
CA GLN A 104 8.15 -16.28 10.30
C GLN A 104 6.86 -16.58 9.52
N ASN A 105 5.71 -16.40 10.17
CA ASN A 105 4.41 -16.59 9.53
C ASN A 105 4.20 -15.56 8.39
N HIS A 106 4.57 -14.31 8.61
CA HIS A 106 4.45 -13.26 7.61
C HIS A 106 5.34 -13.50 6.39
N ILE A 107 6.59 -13.95 6.58
CA ILE A 107 7.49 -14.33 5.48
C ILE A 107 6.88 -15.45 4.64
N TYR A 108 6.37 -16.49 5.31
CA TYR A 108 5.74 -17.63 4.62
C TYR A 108 4.51 -17.18 3.81
N SER A 109 3.62 -16.40 4.45
CA SER A 109 2.42 -15.87 3.79
C SER A 109 2.74 -14.94 2.62
N ALA A 110 3.76 -14.08 2.76
CA ALA A 110 4.21 -13.20 1.70
C ALA A 110 4.74 -13.96 0.50
N LYS A 111 5.58 -14.98 0.72
CA LYS A 111 6.09 -15.84 -0.36
C LYS A 111 4.95 -16.51 -1.13
N LEU A 112 3.97 -17.07 -0.42
CA LEU A 112 2.78 -17.68 -1.04
C LEU A 112 1.95 -16.65 -1.82
N GLY A 113 1.77 -15.45 -1.29
CA GLY A 113 1.06 -14.35 -1.96
C GLY A 113 1.73 -13.96 -3.26
N VAL A 114 3.04 -13.72 -3.22
CA VAL A 114 3.85 -13.40 -4.42
C VAL A 114 3.76 -14.54 -5.45
N GLN A 115 3.91 -15.79 -5.03
CA GLN A 115 3.81 -16.94 -5.92
C GLN A 115 2.44 -17.03 -6.60
N LYS A 116 1.36 -16.78 -5.86
CA LYS A 116 0.00 -16.79 -6.41
C LYS A 116 -0.18 -15.70 -7.47
N ILE A 117 0.29 -14.48 -7.20
CA ILE A 117 0.18 -13.36 -8.14
C ILE A 117 0.99 -13.63 -9.40
N LEU A 118 2.26 -14.05 -9.28
CA LEU A 118 3.12 -14.32 -10.41
C LEU A 118 2.61 -15.46 -11.30
N ASN A 119 1.89 -16.44 -10.73
CA ASN A 119 1.29 -17.56 -11.48
C ASN A 119 -0.16 -17.29 -11.92
N SER A 120 -0.76 -16.17 -11.52
CA SER A 120 -2.13 -15.84 -11.90
C SER A 120 -2.22 -15.24 -13.29
N ASP A 121 -3.42 -15.22 -13.85
CA ASP A 121 -3.70 -14.53 -15.11
C ASP A 121 -3.89 -13.00 -14.91
N LEU A 122 -3.90 -12.53 -13.64
CA LEU A 122 -4.11 -11.12 -13.32
C LEU A 122 -3.04 -10.18 -13.88
N ILE A 123 -1.82 -10.67 -14.08
CA ILE A 123 -0.69 -9.86 -14.56
C ILE A 123 -0.22 -10.28 -15.97
N LYS A 124 -0.94 -11.20 -16.60
CA LYS A 124 -0.60 -11.68 -17.94
C LYS A 124 -1.24 -10.82 -19.02
N GLY A 125 -0.55 -10.67 -20.13
CA GLY A 125 -1.07 -9.98 -21.32
C GLY A 125 -0.88 -8.47 -21.33
N TYR A 126 -0.26 -7.89 -20.30
CA TYR A 126 0.14 -6.49 -20.30
C TYR A 126 1.56 -6.31 -20.82
N ASP A 127 1.78 -5.27 -21.61
CA ASP A 127 3.10 -4.89 -22.09
C ASP A 127 3.93 -4.21 -20.99
N LYS A 128 3.23 -3.55 -20.05
CA LYS A 128 3.86 -2.88 -18.92
C LYS A 128 2.98 -2.95 -17.66
N LEU A 129 3.61 -3.18 -16.54
CA LEU A 129 3.00 -3.04 -15.23
C LEU A 129 3.48 -1.74 -14.57
N ILE A 130 2.55 -0.99 -13.99
CA ILE A 130 2.82 0.23 -13.22
C ILE A 130 2.37 -0.03 -11.79
N CYS A 131 3.33 -0.06 -10.87
CA CYS A 131 3.06 -0.21 -9.44
C CYS A 131 2.97 1.18 -8.79
N GLU A 132 2.10 1.34 -7.80
CA GLU A 132 1.90 2.60 -7.05
C GLU A 132 1.62 3.82 -7.97
N GLY A 133 0.83 3.62 -9.02
CA GLY A 133 0.46 4.68 -9.96
C GLY A 133 -0.33 5.81 -9.26
N GLU A 134 0.13 7.05 -9.37
CA GLU A 134 -0.61 8.22 -8.88
C GLU A 134 -1.39 8.87 -10.02
N PHE A 135 -2.71 8.97 -9.85
CA PHE A 135 -3.64 9.59 -10.79
C PHE A 135 -4.29 10.81 -10.15
N ASN A 136 -4.24 11.92 -10.86
CA ASN A 136 -4.78 13.19 -10.41
C ASN A 136 -5.93 13.62 -11.32
N TYR A 137 -7.08 13.88 -10.73
CA TYR A 137 -8.21 14.52 -11.40
C TYR A 137 -8.49 15.88 -10.77
N SER A 138 -8.62 16.91 -11.58
CA SER A 138 -8.89 18.26 -11.09
C SER A 138 -10.14 18.84 -11.75
N SER A 139 -11.07 19.32 -10.93
CA SER A 139 -12.22 20.12 -11.36
C SER A 139 -12.09 21.56 -10.89
N GLU A 140 -13.14 22.37 -11.10
CA GLU A 140 -13.16 23.77 -10.63
C GLU A 140 -13.05 23.87 -9.09
N HIS A 141 -13.65 22.94 -8.35
CA HIS A 141 -13.82 23.05 -6.91
C HIS A 141 -12.96 22.08 -6.10
N PHE A 142 -12.51 20.96 -6.71
CA PHE A 142 -11.76 19.93 -5.99
C PHE A 142 -10.70 19.25 -6.86
N GLU A 143 -9.75 18.65 -6.18
CA GLU A 143 -8.70 17.81 -6.74
C GLU A 143 -8.78 16.44 -6.07
N ILE A 144 -8.91 15.38 -6.88
CA ILE A 144 -8.87 14.00 -6.41
C ILE A 144 -7.51 13.42 -6.73
N VAL A 145 -6.86 12.85 -5.73
CA VAL A 145 -5.62 12.07 -5.88
C VAL A 145 -5.95 10.63 -5.57
N ALA A 146 -5.75 9.76 -6.56
CA ALA A 146 -5.90 8.32 -6.39
C ALA A 146 -4.52 7.66 -6.55
N LYS A 147 -4.15 6.81 -5.59
CA LYS A 147 -3.06 5.86 -5.75
C LYS A 147 -3.65 4.51 -6.07
N ILE A 148 -3.14 3.88 -7.12
CA ILE A 148 -3.58 2.57 -7.58
C ILE A 148 -2.40 1.62 -7.43
N ASP A 149 -2.59 0.54 -6.70
CA ASP A 149 -1.51 -0.40 -6.34
C ASP A 149 -0.90 -1.06 -7.56
N LEU A 150 -1.73 -1.41 -8.56
CA LEU A 150 -1.27 -2.04 -9.79
C LEU A 150 -2.14 -1.63 -10.98
N VAL A 151 -1.49 -1.20 -12.06
CA VAL A 151 -2.11 -0.88 -13.35
C VAL A 151 -1.41 -1.67 -14.44
N GLY A 152 -2.16 -2.39 -15.25
CA GLY A 152 -1.70 -3.04 -16.46
C GLY A 152 -1.89 -2.12 -17.67
N MET A 153 -0.88 -1.96 -18.51
CA MET A 153 -0.93 -1.17 -19.73
C MET A 153 -0.72 -2.08 -20.93
N TYR A 154 -1.57 -1.93 -21.93
CA TYR A 154 -1.46 -2.61 -23.24
C TYR A 154 -0.66 -1.79 -24.24
N ALA A 155 -0.26 -2.43 -25.34
CA ALA A 155 0.51 -1.80 -26.42
C ALA A 155 -0.21 -0.62 -27.10
N ASP A 156 -1.54 -0.59 -27.06
CA ASP A 156 -2.38 0.50 -27.57
C ASP A 156 -2.60 1.65 -26.58
N GLU A 157 -1.82 1.65 -25.48
CA GLU A 157 -1.90 2.63 -24.39
C GLU A 157 -3.23 2.61 -23.61
N THR A 158 -4.03 1.54 -23.73
CA THR A 158 -5.16 1.33 -22.83
C THR A 158 -4.71 0.73 -21.50
N TYR A 159 -5.52 0.89 -20.44
CA TYR A 159 -5.16 0.52 -19.08
C TYR A 159 -6.25 -0.28 -18.39
N ASP A 160 -5.82 -1.25 -17.59
CA ASP A 160 -6.64 -1.93 -16.60
C ASP A 160 -6.16 -1.65 -15.19
N VAL A 161 -7.07 -1.52 -14.25
CA VAL A 161 -6.77 -1.56 -12.80
C VAL A 161 -6.82 -3.01 -12.37
N VAL A 162 -5.71 -3.53 -11.86
CA VAL A 162 -5.51 -4.94 -11.53
C VAL A 162 -5.73 -5.20 -10.04
#